data_7c032c1ce98c7b10dfb8ad30acc56afa
#
_entry.id   7c032c1ce98c7b10dfb8ad30acc56afa
#
_cell.length_a   1.000
_cell.length_b   1.000
_cell.length_c   1.000
_cell.angle_alpha   90.00
_cell.angle_beta   90.00
_cell.angle_gamma   90.00
#
_symmetry.space_group_name_H-M   'P 1'
#
loop_
_entity.id
_entity.type
_entity.pdbx_description
1 polymer ?
#
loop_
_entity_poly.entity_id
_entity_poly.type
_entity_poly.pdbx_seq_one_letter_code
_entity_poly.pdbx_strand_id
1 'polypeptide(L)'
;MRKTKKKIEFSSHTGNLALMRNCVRHFLEAFPFSERQRTLMVLGVDEACSNIIRHAYHLRDDQFISLSLEGKNDCVCLRLRDYGKQPQP
;
A
#
# COMPACT_ATOMS: atom_id res chain seq x y z
N MET A 1 3.64 -23.66 -8.28
CA MET A 1 3.03 -22.79 -7.30
C MET A 1 2.82 -21.42 -7.89
N ARG A 2 1.62 -20.90 -7.74
CA ARG A 2 1.23 -19.66 -8.40
C ARG A 2 1.64 -18.44 -7.60
N LYS A 3 2.27 -17.50 -8.26
CA LYS A 3 2.62 -16.20 -7.70
C LYS A 3 1.52 -15.22 -8.04
N THR A 4 1.00 -14.53 -7.05
CA THR A 4 -0.03 -13.52 -7.24
C THR A 4 0.58 -12.15 -7.06
N LYS A 5 0.33 -11.27 -8.02
CA LYS A 5 0.87 -9.91 -8.00
C LYS A 5 -0.23 -8.90 -8.25
N LYS A 6 -0.11 -7.76 -7.60
CA LYS A 6 -0.98 -6.64 -7.84
C LYS A 6 -0.21 -5.34 -7.60
N LYS A 7 -0.42 -4.37 -8.48
CA LYS A 7 0.17 -3.06 -8.31
C LYS A 7 -0.93 -2.02 -8.30
N ILE A 8 -0.87 -1.12 -7.32
CA ILE A 8 -1.84 -0.06 -7.16
C ILE A 8 -1.08 1.26 -7.14
N GLU A 9 -1.57 2.24 -7.92
CA GLU A 9 -1.06 3.59 -7.85
C GLU A 9 -2.19 4.52 -7.49
N PHE A 10 -1.94 5.43 -6.57
CA PHE A 10 -2.97 6.37 -6.16
C PHE A 10 -2.35 7.70 -5.80
N SER A 11 -3.14 8.76 -5.94
CA SER A 11 -2.65 10.08 -5.57
C SER A 11 -2.56 10.19 -4.05
N SER A 12 -1.74 11.13 -3.60
CA SER A 12 -1.47 11.31 -2.18
C SER A 12 -2.61 11.97 -1.42
N HIS A 13 -3.78 12.09 -2.03
CA HIS A 13 -4.96 12.59 -1.34
C HIS A 13 -5.35 11.63 -0.22
N THR A 14 -5.57 12.16 0.99
CA THR A 14 -5.86 11.32 2.15
C THR A 14 -7.11 10.47 1.97
N GLY A 15 -8.06 10.93 1.17
CA GLY A 15 -9.26 10.16 0.86
C GLY A 15 -8.98 8.84 0.17
N ASN A 16 -7.83 8.72 -0.48
CA ASN A 16 -7.46 7.48 -1.16
C ASN A 16 -6.94 6.39 -0.22
N LEU A 17 -6.71 6.74 1.05
CA LEU A 17 -6.26 5.75 2.03
C LEU A 17 -7.30 4.65 2.24
N ALA A 18 -8.58 5.01 2.22
CA ALA A 18 -9.64 4.01 2.36
C ALA A 18 -9.65 3.04 1.18
N LEU A 19 -9.46 3.55 -0.04
CA LEU A 19 -9.36 2.71 -1.22
C LEU A 19 -8.17 1.77 -1.13
N MET A 20 -7.04 2.29 -0.70
CA MET A 20 -5.84 1.51 -0.54
C MET A 20 -6.07 0.38 0.47
N ARG A 21 -6.67 0.69 1.62
CA ARG A 21 -6.94 -0.31 2.66
C ARG A 21 -7.83 -1.44 2.11
N ASN A 22 -8.86 -1.09 1.36
CA ASN A 22 -9.76 -2.07 0.79
C ASN A 22 -9.05 -2.97 -0.23
N CYS A 23 -8.20 -2.38 -1.05
CA CYS A 23 -7.43 -3.14 -2.02
C CYS A 23 -6.47 -4.11 -1.36
N VAL A 24 -5.78 -3.67 -0.32
CA VAL A 24 -4.83 -4.52 0.41
C VAL A 24 -5.58 -5.65 1.11
N ARG A 25 -6.68 -5.33 1.79
CA ARG A 25 -7.48 -6.35 2.48
C ARG A 25 -7.98 -7.41 1.49
N HIS A 26 -8.49 -6.97 0.36
CA HIS A 26 -8.98 -7.89 -0.65
C HIS A 26 -7.87 -8.80 -1.17
N PHE A 27 -6.70 -8.24 -1.42
CA PHE A 27 -5.54 -9.03 -1.87
C PHE A 27 -5.19 -10.10 -0.84
N LEU A 28 -5.19 -9.72 0.44
CA LEU A 28 -4.79 -10.63 1.51
C LEU A 28 -5.80 -11.76 1.73
N GLU A 29 -7.03 -11.60 1.28
CA GLU A 29 -8.06 -12.63 1.44
C GLU A 29 -7.73 -13.91 0.66
N ALA A 30 -6.87 -13.82 -0.34
CA ALA A 30 -6.46 -14.98 -1.11
C ALA A 30 -5.43 -15.86 -0.38
N PHE A 31 -5.00 -15.47 0.81
CA PHE A 31 -3.95 -16.15 1.55
C PHE A 31 -4.47 -16.64 2.90
N PRO A 32 -3.80 -17.65 3.49
CA PRO A 32 -4.30 -18.25 4.72
C PRO A 32 -3.95 -17.45 5.98
N PHE A 33 -4.31 -16.17 5.98
CA PHE A 33 -4.13 -15.32 7.14
C PHE A 33 -5.41 -15.24 7.94
N SER A 34 -5.29 -15.11 9.25
CA SER A 34 -6.44 -14.87 10.10
C SER A 34 -6.93 -13.44 9.88
N GLU A 35 -8.17 -13.19 10.32
CA GLU A 35 -8.74 -11.84 10.25
C GLU A 35 -7.87 -10.84 11.03
N ARG A 36 -7.36 -11.27 12.16
CA ARG A 36 -6.48 -10.42 12.97
C ARG A 36 -5.19 -10.07 12.22
N GLN A 37 -4.60 -11.08 11.57
CA GLN A 37 -3.38 -10.85 10.80
C GLN A 37 -3.62 -9.89 9.64
N ARG A 38 -4.74 -10.07 8.93
CA ARG A 38 -5.09 -9.17 7.84
C ARG A 38 -5.27 -7.74 8.32
N THR A 39 -5.97 -7.59 9.45
CA THR A 39 -6.20 -6.26 10.01
C THR A 39 -4.88 -5.58 10.38
N LEU A 40 -3.97 -6.32 11.01
CA LEU A 40 -2.67 -5.74 11.40
C LEU A 40 -1.84 -5.36 10.18
N MET A 41 -1.89 -6.17 9.13
CA MET A 41 -1.17 -5.88 7.89
C MET A 41 -1.72 -4.62 7.23
N VAL A 42 -3.04 -4.50 7.16
CA VAL A 42 -3.68 -3.32 6.57
C VAL A 42 -3.32 -2.07 7.37
N LEU A 43 -3.35 -2.17 8.70
CA LEU A 43 -2.96 -1.05 9.56
C LEU A 43 -1.52 -0.61 9.31
N GLY A 44 -0.61 -1.58 9.16
CA GLY A 44 0.79 -1.27 8.90
C GLY A 44 0.98 -0.52 7.61
N VAL A 45 0.31 -0.96 6.55
CA VAL A 45 0.38 -0.29 5.25
C VAL A 45 -0.25 1.09 5.32
N ASP A 46 -1.39 1.21 6.00
CA ASP A 46 -2.06 2.49 6.16
C ASP A 46 -1.16 3.50 6.86
N GLU A 47 -0.49 3.07 7.91
CA GLU A 47 0.40 3.95 8.65
C GLU A 47 1.59 4.38 7.79
N ALA A 48 2.18 3.46 7.03
CA ALA A 48 3.29 3.78 6.15
C ALA A 48 2.86 4.77 5.07
N CYS A 49 1.69 4.59 4.46
CA CYS A 49 1.17 5.50 3.45
C CYS A 49 0.87 6.87 4.05
N SER A 50 0.28 6.90 5.25
CA SER A 50 -0.02 8.14 5.93
C SER A 50 1.25 8.93 6.24
N ASN A 51 2.31 8.22 6.63
CA ASN A 51 3.59 8.86 6.90
C ASN A 51 4.19 9.46 5.63
N ILE A 52 4.07 8.78 4.50
CA ILE A 52 4.55 9.32 3.23
C ILE A 52 3.82 10.61 2.90
N ILE A 53 2.49 10.59 2.99
CA ILE A 53 1.68 11.76 2.67
C ILE A 53 2.05 12.93 3.58
N ARG A 54 2.20 12.65 4.87
CA ARG A 54 2.45 13.69 5.86
C ARG A 54 3.87 14.24 5.80
N HIS A 55 4.85 13.36 5.67
CA HIS A 55 6.25 13.74 5.83
C HIS A 55 6.99 13.92 4.51
N ALA A 56 6.79 13.02 3.56
CA ALA A 56 7.47 13.13 2.27
C ALA A 56 6.77 14.14 1.36
N TYR A 57 5.45 14.20 1.44
CA TYR A 57 4.66 15.04 0.54
C TYR A 57 4.07 16.27 1.22
N HIS A 58 4.30 16.43 2.52
CA HIS A 58 3.82 17.61 3.29
C HIS A 58 2.33 17.83 3.09
N LEU A 59 1.56 16.75 3.09
CA LEU A 59 0.10 16.77 2.89
C LEU A 59 -0.34 17.27 1.52
N ARG A 60 0.57 17.31 0.55
CA ARG A 60 0.17 17.64 -0.82
C ARG A 60 -0.60 16.45 -1.40
N ASP A 61 -1.63 16.74 -2.17
CA ASP A 61 -2.49 15.70 -2.74
C ASP A 61 -2.26 15.49 -4.23
N ASP A 62 -1.23 16.10 -4.80
CA ASP A 62 -0.90 16.02 -6.22
C ASP A 62 0.29 15.09 -6.50
N GLN A 63 0.73 14.34 -5.51
CA GLN A 63 1.81 13.38 -5.66
C GLN A 63 1.23 11.98 -5.80
N PHE A 64 2.08 10.99 -6.04
CA PHE A 64 1.63 9.61 -6.23
C PHE A 64 2.39 8.65 -5.33
N ILE A 65 1.69 7.60 -4.95
CA ILE A 65 2.25 6.49 -4.19
C ILE A 65 1.97 5.22 -4.99
N SER A 66 2.97 4.38 -5.11
CA SER A 66 2.83 3.09 -5.75
C SER A 66 2.96 2.00 -4.69
N LEU A 67 2.02 1.07 -4.68
CA LEU A 67 2.02 -0.06 -3.77
C LEU A 67 2.02 -1.33 -4.59
N SER A 68 3.06 -2.14 -4.42
CA SER A 68 3.17 -3.43 -5.08
C SER A 68 2.93 -4.53 -4.06
N LEU A 69 2.06 -5.46 -4.42
CA LEU A 69 1.70 -6.60 -3.59
C LEU A 69 2.10 -7.87 -4.32
N GLU A 70 2.80 -8.74 -3.65
CA GLU A 70 3.22 -9.99 -4.23
C GLU A 70 3.09 -11.09 -3.20
N GLY A 71 2.42 -12.17 -3.56
CA GLY A 71 2.20 -13.25 -2.64
C GLY A 71 2.49 -14.60 -3.25
N LYS A 72 2.97 -15.50 -2.42
CA LYS A 72 3.26 -16.88 -2.81
C LYS A 72 3.05 -17.76 -1.58
N ASN A 73 2.15 -18.74 -1.70
CA ASN A 73 1.82 -19.64 -0.58
C ASN A 73 1.27 -18.84 0.60
N ASP A 74 2.03 -18.78 1.69
CA ASP A 74 1.64 -18.08 2.92
C ASP A 74 2.52 -16.86 3.18
N CYS A 75 3.23 -16.41 2.16
CA CYS A 75 4.17 -15.30 2.28
C CYS A 75 3.75 -14.17 1.36
N VAL A 76 3.62 -12.98 1.90
CA VAL A 76 3.24 -11.81 1.13
C VAL A 76 4.29 -10.72 1.32
N CYS A 77 4.69 -10.12 0.22
CA CYS A 77 5.61 -9.01 0.21
C CYS A 77 4.88 -7.75 -0.24
N LEU A 78 5.00 -6.71 0.55
CA LEU A 78 4.39 -5.42 0.24
C LEU A 78 5.51 -4.43 0.03
N ARG A 79 5.44 -3.71 -1.08
CA ARG A 79 6.47 -2.74 -1.41
C ARG A 79 5.81 -1.40 -1.71
N LEU A 80 6.15 -0.42 -0.88
CA LEU A 80 5.69 0.94 -1.08
C LEU A 80 6.77 1.75 -1.75
N ARG A 81 6.36 2.54 -2.72
CA ARG A 81 7.28 3.45 -3.37
C ARG A 81 6.64 4.82 -3.39
N ASP A 82 7.31 5.78 -2.78
CA ASP A 82 6.94 7.18 -2.93
C ASP A 82 7.86 7.80 -3.96
N TYR A 83 7.39 8.87 -4.55
CA TYR A 83 8.17 9.58 -5.54
C TYR A 83 8.77 10.85 -4.96
N GLY A 84 8.41 11.16 -3.71
CA GLY A 84 8.99 12.21 -2.91
C GLY A 84 9.28 13.48 -3.67
N LYS A 85 10.36 14.12 -3.29
CA LYS A 85 10.89 15.22 -4.05
C LYS A 85 11.72 14.66 -5.18
N GLN A 86 11.16 14.65 -6.37
CA GLN A 86 11.91 14.23 -7.53
C GLN A 86 12.85 15.34 -7.94
N PRO A 87 14.14 15.03 -8.16
CA PRO A 87 15.00 16.04 -8.75
C PRO A 87 14.49 16.34 -10.15
N GLN A 88 14.42 17.60 -10.46
CA GLN A 88 13.97 18.01 -11.76
C GLN A 88 15.04 17.70 -12.79
N PRO A 89 14.66 17.12 -13.94
CA PRO A 89 15.62 16.83 -14.97
C PRO A 89 16.21 18.09 -15.59
#